data_8029a62e64e524536a378ee226b684ae
#
_entry.id   8029a62e64e524536a378ee226b684ae
#
_cell.length_a   1.000
_cell.length_b   1.000
_cell.length_c   1.000
_cell.angle_alpha   90.00
_cell.angle_beta   90.00
_cell.angle_gamma   90.00
#
_symmetry.space_group_name_H-M   'P 1'
#
loop_
_entity.id
_entity.type
_entity.pdbx_description
1 polymer ?
#
loop_
_entity_poly.entity_id
_entity_poly.type
_entity_poly.pdbx_seq_one_letter_code
_entity_poly.pdbx_strand_id
1 'polypeptide(L)'
;MEMQATGLSKAIDKLLFVPLLSLALVGSSVLPVAALEPSAGLAAGAEPAVAIAEEPPAAAASEPLSASAAAPLLRGSVTSLEPFNRQILLKEVELERFAINFRKMNNVQGRWRGWRYFLSQEANAGATAGGLVYQAVERQRVINIANEMFLDKNGKVSYRTRAANRAKLGAGLVPQIVGQTIGAAGSGLELGINFYHEYQARKAGYGPKPSIARVLSIRQEIEDLFAQRQAAALAANLSEADLEIAKAEEAVLKDITSMGLAEYVQFHVGAKRFRAFQDSLYVLDIAKNTVGAVGNLMNLKGLHERRPHYAGPGGVLTLTSGILIIGTPILSRLYGKAVARMHEKSLAKVLDGVEKRDLHKLNEDRNRLLQLVAARTDKSAISPQSCSAQTLALLSTYEQQSNLKQCQLELASREIRDGTRAATENITVGTAVGGTKVTLGICSMISGFRYAQQGHKGNSIFQAGTIAYASGSFLTVGDNIRLRIKDEWNRHRLGKKRQLPMQVLGDRLKALDAIESSLKTCSGKSEKKE
;
A
#
# COMPACT_ATOMS: atom_id res chain seq x y z
N MET A 1 -43.02 -23.73 -23.64
CA MET A 1 -41.60 -23.33 -23.80
C MET A 1 -41.39 -21.81 -24.00
N GLU A 2 -42.39 -21.06 -24.44
CA GLU A 2 -42.29 -19.59 -24.61
C GLU A 2 -42.29 -18.79 -23.28
N MET A 3 -42.95 -19.30 -22.23
CA MET A 3 -43.02 -18.59 -20.95
C MET A 3 -41.66 -18.52 -20.17
N GLN A 4 -40.71 -19.43 -20.42
CA GLN A 4 -39.39 -19.35 -19.82
C GLN A 4 -38.45 -18.35 -20.54
N ALA A 5 -38.68 -18.10 -21.83
CA ALA A 5 -37.86 -17.17 -22.60
C ALA A 5 -38.06 -15.69 -22.21
N THR A 6 -39.27 -15.31 -21.83
CA THR A 6 -39.59 -13.93 -21.41
C THR A 6 -39.03 -13.59 -20.02
N GLY A 7 -38.92 -14.57 -19.13
CA GLY A 7 -38.31 -14.41 -17.81
C GLY A 7 -36.79 -14.15 -17.88
N LEU A 8 -36.09 -14.86 -18.77
CA LEU A 8 -34.65 -14.74 -18.94
C LEU A 8 -34.26 -13.39 -19.60
N SER A 9 -35.05 -12.91 -20.59
CA SER A 9 -34.83 -11.59 -21.19
C SER A 9 -34.97 -10.46 -20.17
N LYS A 10 -36.01 -10.48 -19.33
CA LYS A 10 -36.18 -9.50 -18.25
C LYS A 10 -35.09 -9.58 -17.16
N ALA A 11 -34.57 -10.78 -16.91
CA ALA A 11 -33.42 -10.95 -15.97
C ALA A 11 -32.11 -10.40 -16.56
N ILE A 12 -31.90 -10.58 -17.88
CA ILE A 12 -30.72 -10.03 -18.58
C ILE A 12 -30.79 -8.51 -18.64
N ASP A 13 -31.95 -7.91 -18.87
CA ASP A 13 -32.11 -6.45 -18.88
C ASP A 13 -31.90 -5.86 -17.49
N LYS A 14 -32.34 -6.52 -16.41
CA LYS A 14 -32.04 -6.13 -15.03
C LYS A 14 -30.55 -6.28 -14.69
N LEU A 15 -29.89 -7.36 -15.14
CA LEU A 15 -28.46 -7.59 -14.94
C LEU A 15 -27.58 -6.60 -15.73
N LEU A 16 -28.03 -6.08 -16.87
CA LEU A 16 -27.36 -5.04 -17.64
C LEU A 16 -27.47 -3.66 -16.97
N PHE A 17 -28.59 -3.39 -16.27
CA PHE A 17 -28.83 -2.08 -15.65
C PHE A 17 -27.96 -1.85 -14.41
N VAL A 18 -27.70 -2.86 -13.60
CA VAL A 18 -26.90 -2.76 -12.37
C VAL A 18 -25.43 -2.41 -12.66
N PRO A 19 -24.72 -3.03 -13.62
CA PRO A 19 -23.34 -2.66 -13.96
C PRO A 19 -23.22 -1.26 -14.57
N LEU A 20 -24.19 -0.83 -15.39
CA LEU A 20 -24.23 0.52 -15.97
C LEU A 20 -24.42 1.59 -14.88
N LEU A 21 -25.26 1.32 -13.90
CA LEU A 21 -25.46 2.20 -12.74
C LEU A 21 -24.18 2.28 -11.88
N SER A 22 -23.47 1.17 -11.72
CA SER A 22 -22.19 1.12 -11.01
C SER A 22 -21.11 1.91 -11.75
N LEU A 23 -21.06 1.84 -13.08
CA LEU A 23 -20.12 2.63 -13.90
C LEU A 23 -20.43 4.13 -13.81
N ALA A 24 -21.70 4.53 -13.82
CA ALA A 24 -22.13 5.92 -13.67
C ALA A 24 -21.79 6.47 -12.27
N LEU A 25 -21.97 5.66 -11.22
CA LEU A 25 -21.63 6.02 -9.85
C LEU A 25 -20.09 6.14 -9.63
N VAL A 26 -19.30 5.26 -10.24
CA VAL A 26 -17.84 5.33 -10.22
C VAL A 26 -17.35 6.53 -11.04
N GLY A 27 -17.94 6.79 -12.20
CA GLY A 27 -17.60 7.95 -13.04
C GLY A 27 -17.88 9.29 -12.36
N SER A 28 -18.95 9.39 -11.56
CA SER A 28 -19.32 10.63 -10.86
C SER A 28 -18.49 10.89 -9.59
N SER A 29 -17.86 9.86 -9.00
CA SER A 29 -17.04 9.98 -7.80
C SER A 29 -15.54 10.21 -8.06
N VAL A 30 -15.08 10.06 -9.31
CA VAL A 30 -13.65 10.13 -9.68
C VAL A 30 -13.22 11.51 -10.17
N LEU A 31 -14.14 12.47 -10.40
CA LEU A 31 -13.75 13.80 -10.84
C LEU A 31 -14.10 14.86 -9.79
N PRO A 32 -13.05 15.50 -9.20
CA PRO A 32 -12.44 16.62 -9.89
C PRO A 32 -10.92 16.44 -10.05
N VAL A 33 -10.50 15.93 -11.19
CA VAL A 33 -9.14 16.23 -11.65
C VAL A 33 -9.19 17.61 -12.26
N ALA A 34 -8.75 18.59 -11.49
CA ALA A 34 -8.44 19.92 -12.01
C ALA A 34 -7.50 19.76 -13.21
N ALA A 35 -7.82 20.47 -14.26
CA ALA A 35 -7.07 20.55 -15.49
C ALA A 35 -5.56 20.62 -15.23
N LEU A 36 -4.83 19.59 -15.63
CA LEU A 36 -3.38 19.60 -15.75
C LEU A 36 -3.06 20.14 -17.15
N GLU A 37 -2.64 21.37 -17.23
CA GLU A 37 -1.97 21.89 -18.42
C GLU A 37 -0.75 21.00 -18.75
N PRO A 38 -0.51 20.66 -20.01
CA PRO A 38 0.66 19.88 -20.41
C PRO A 38 1.90 20.77 -20.40
N SER A 39 2.68 20.74 -19.32
CA SER A 39 4.03 21.28 -19.35
C SER A 39 4.96 20.31 -20.09
N ALA A 40 5.41 20.70 -21.27
CA ALA A 40 6.47 20.07 -22.05
C ALA A 40 7.76 19.95 -21.21
N GLY A 41 8.39 18.79 -21.25
CA GLY A 41 9.73 18.61 -20.71
C GLY A 41 9.94 17.31 -19.94
N LEU A 42 9.77 16.15 -20.58
CA LEU A 42 10.26 14.86 -20.06
C LEU A 42 11.61 14.55 -20.70
N ALA A 43 12.68 15.03 -20.09
CA ALA A 43 14.00 14.48 -20.31
C ALA A 43 14.07 13.10 -19.63
N ALA A 44 14.40 12.08 -20.41
CA ALA A 44 14.64 10.72 -19.94
C ALA A 44 15.89 10.70 -19.05
N GLY A 45 15.69 10.70 -17.73
CA GLY A 45 16.73 10.43 -16.75
C GLY A 45 16.84 8.93 -16.52
N ALA A 46 17.94 8.32 -16.96
CA ALA A 46 18.30 6.96 -16.66
C ALA A 46 18.35 6.76 -15.14
N GLU A 47 17.61 5.79 -14.61
CA GLU A 47 17.76 5.34 -13.23
C GLU A 47 19.16 4.74 -13.06
N PRO A 48 19.95 5.16 -12.06
CA PRO A 48 21.20 4.48 -11.77
C PRO A 48 20.89 3.05 -11.29
N ALA A 49 21.54 2.08 -11.90
CA ALA A 49 21.56 0.69 -11.44
C ALA A 49 22.09 0.66 -10.00
N VAL A 50 21.21 0.40 -9.06
CA VAL A 50 21.59 0.18 -7.65
C VAL A 50 22.28 -1.18 -7.59
N ALA A 51 23.58 -1.17 -7.41
CA ALA A 51 24.37 -2.35 -7.08
C ALA A 51 23.73 -3.07 -5.89
N ILE A 52 23.55 -4.37 -6.03
CA ILE A 52 23.08 -5.26 -4.96
C ILE A 52 24.21 -5.30 -3.92
N ALA A 53 24.09 -4.49 -2.88
CA ALA A 53 24.95 -4.63 -1.71
C ALA A 53 24.52 -5.92 -0.99
N GLU A 54 25.49 -6.80 -0.75
CA GLU A 54 25.38 -8.01 0.05
C GLU A 54 24.68 -7.71 1.39
N GLU A 55 23.84 -8.63 1.83
CA GLU A 55 23.18 -8.59 3.14
C GLU A 55 24.23 -8.32 4.23
N PRO A 56 24.11 -7.25 5.02
CA PRO A 56 24.96 -7.13 6.19
C PRO A 56 24.63 -8.30 7.15
N PRO A 57 25.64 -8.88 7.79
CA PRO A 57 25.45 -9.97 8.74
C PRO A 57 24.42 -9.53 9.79
N ALA A 58 23.57 -10.48 10.20
CA ALA A 58 22.57 -10.30 11.23
C ALA A 58 23.21 -9.58 12.41
N ALA A 59 22.70 -8.38 12.72
CA ALA A 59 23.16 -7.62 13.87
C ALA A 59 23.10 -8.53 15.09
N ALA A 60 24.27 -8.87 15.61
CA ALA A 60 24.40 -9.56 16.88
C ALA A 60 23.54 -8.78 17.88
N ALA A 61 22.64 -9.49 18.57
CA ALA A 61 21.89 -8.95 19.67
C ALA A 61 22.93 -8.33 20.63
N SER A 62 22.99 -7.00 20.65
CA SER A 62 23.80 -6.29 21.63
C SER A 62 23.23 -6.70 22.98
N GLU A 63 23.99 -7.48 23.73
CA GLU A 63 23.72 -7.74 25.13
C GLU A 63 23.46 -6.39 25.82
N PRO A 64 22.44 -6.33 26.70
CA PRO A 64 22.25 -5.13 27.50
C PRO A 64 23.54 -4.91 28.29
N LEU A 65 24.28 -3.84 27.96
CA LEU A 65 25.36 -3.36 28.75
C LEU A 65 24.87 -3.29 30.19
N SER A 66 25.41 -4.18 31.02
CA SER A 66 25.14 -4.25 32.44
C SER A 66 25.29 -2.84 33.02
N ALA A 67 24.28 -2.39 33.76
CA ALA A 67 24.20 -1.10 34.43
C ALA A 67 25.22 -1.00 35.60
N SER A 68 26.45 -1.43 35.39
CA SER A 68 27.52 -1.46 36.38
C SER A 68 28.67 -0.56 35.94
N ALA A 69 28.46 0.71 36.01
CA ALA A 69 29.46 1.77 36.31
C ALA A 69 28.77 3.13 36.22
N ALA A 70 27.94 3.46 37.20
CA ALA A 70 27.45 4.82 37.37
C ALA A 70 28.61 5.69 37.83
N ALA A 71 29.22 6.40 36.88
CA ALA A 71 30.19 7.44 37.15
C ALA A 71 29.50 8.65 37.81
N PRO A 72 30.15 9.33 38.78
CA PRO A 72 29.58 10.48 39.47
C PRO A 72 29.46 11.69 38.55
N LEU A 73 28.31 12.34 38.56
CA LEU A 73 27.95 13.40 37.63
C LEU A 73 27.76 14.77 38.29
N LEU A 74 28.16 15.70 37.62
CA LEU A 74 28.28 17.16 37.63
C LEU A 74 27.44 17.97 38.65
N ARG A 75 28.11 18.71 39.50
CA ARG A 75 27.61 19.97 40.07
C ARG A 75 28.08 21.12 39.19
N GLY A 76 27.18 21.86 38.63
CA GLY A 76 27.50 23.05 37.87
C GLY A 76 26.27 23.52 37.07
N SER A 77 26.39 24.65 36.48
CA SER A 77 25.36 25.41 35.77
C SER A 77 24.64 24.68 34.59
N VAL A 78 25.17 23.55 34.08
CA VAL A 78 24.47 22.70 33.08
C VAL A 78 23.16 22.14 33.64
N THR A 79 23.05 21.92 34.95
CA THR A 79 21.81 21.47 35.58
C THR A 79 20.66 22.47 35.44
N SER A 80 20.95 23.75 35.20
CA SER A 80 19.92 24.76 34.92
C SER A 80 19.22 24.55 33.57
N LEU A 81 19.84 23.82 32.62
CA LEU A 81 19.29 23.51 31.30
C LEU A 81 18.49 22.20 31.26
N GLU A 82 18.64 21.37 32.28
CA GLU A 82 17.98 20.06 32.38
C GLU A 82 16.45 20.11 32.28
N PRO A 83 15.73 21.07 32.91
CA PRO A 83 14.29 21.17 32.76
C PRO A 83 13.85 21.38 31.30
N PHE A 84 14.61 22.20 30.56
CA PHE A 84 14.31 22.45 29.12
C PHE A 84 14.61 21.23 28.29
N ASN A 85 15.75 20.57 28.47
CA ASN A 85 16.09 19.32 27.78
C ASN A 85 15.00 18.27 27.97
N ARG A 86 14.51 18.12 29.20
CA ARG A 86 13.42 17.18 29.52
C ARG A 86 12.11 17.57 28.87
N GLN A 87 11.74 18.85 28.84
CA GLN A 87 10.51 19.30 28.17
C GLN A 87 10.59 19.09 26.66
N ILE A 88 11.73 19.36 26.03
CA ILE A 88 11.97 19.09 24.62
C ILE A 88 11.79 17.58 24.34
N LEU A 89 12.39 16.71 25.14
CA LEU A 89 12.25 15.25 25.00
C LEU A 89 10.81 14.78 25.18
N LEU A 90 10.06 15.36 26.12
CA LEU A 90 8.63 15.04 26.30
C LEU A 90 7.81 15.44 25.05
N LYS A 91 8.12 16.57 24.43
CA LYS A 91 7.48 17.00 23.17
C LYS A 91 7.89 16.12 22.01
N GLU A 92 9.12 15.63 21.97
CA GLU A 92 9.58 14.68 20.97
C GLU A 92 8.87 13.32 21.12
N VAL A 93 8.70 12.82 22.35
CA VAL A 93 7.89 11.63 22.63
C VAL A 93 6.44 11.82 22.16
N GLU A 94 5.86 13.02 22.36
CA GLU A 94 4.53 13.36 21.87
C GLU A 94 4.47 13.32 20.33
N LEU A 95 5.46 13.89 19.65
CA LEU A 95 5.58 13.89 18.20
C LEU A 95 5.67 12.46 17.63
N GLU A 96 6.54 11.64 18.20
CA GLU A 96 6.70 10.25 17.77
C GLU A 96 5.44 9.41 18.04
N ARG A 97 4.83 9.56 19.19
CA ARG A 97 3.56 8.90 19.53
C ARG A 97 2.47 9.29 18.53
N PHE A 98 2.42 10.56 18.16
CA PHE A 98 1.48 11.05 17.15
C PHE A 98 1.77 10.44 15.77
N ALA A 99 3.03 10.40 15.33
CA ALA A 99 3.45 9.81 14.07
C ALA A 99 3.10 8.31 13.98
N ILE A 100 3.37 7.56 15.06
CA ILE A 100 3.03 6.12 15.15
C ILE A 100 1.51 5.91 15.09
N ASN A 101 0.74 6.68 15.85
CA ASN A 101 -0.72 6.58 15.85
C ASN A 101 -1.31 6.99 14.50
N PHE A 102 -0.78 8.05 13.86
CA PHE A 102 -1.12 8.41 12.49
C PHE A 102 -0.91 7.23 11.54
N ARG A 103 0.24 6.57 11.62
CA ARG A 103 0.56 5.40 10.80
C ARG A 103 -0.41 4.24 11.08
N LYS A 104 -0.69 3.92 12.35
CA LYS A 104 -1.64 2.87 12.74
C LYS A 104 -3.04 3.13 12.18
N MET A 105 -3.54 4.36 12.26
CA MET A 105 -4.88 4.74 11.79
C MET A 105 -5.00 4.81 10.27
N ASN A 106 -3.93 5.18 9.57
CA ASN A 106 -3.94 5.33 8.11
C ASN A 106 -3.44 4.10 7.34
N ASN A 107 -2.74 3.17 8.00
CA ASN A 107 -2.19 1.97 7.36
C ASN A 107 -2.93 0.71 7.83
N VAL A 108 -4.18 0.56 7.39
CA VAL A 108 -5.01 -0.59 7.76
C VAL A 108 -4.71 -1.78 6.87
N GLN A 109 -3.67 -2.53 7.20
CA GLN A 109 -3.37 -3.83 6.60
C GLN A 109 -3.82 -4.96 7.53
N GLY A 110 -5.08 -5.34 7.46
CA GLY A 110 -5.59 -6.51 8.16
C GLY A 110 -5.31 -7.81 7.38
N ARG A 111 -4.94 -8.90 8.07
CA ARG A 111 -4.80 -10.25 7.47
C ARG A 111 -6.08 -10.66 6.72
N TRP A 112 -7.23 -10.44 7.33
CA TRP A 112 -8.54 -10.75 6.77
C TRP A 112 -8.87 -9.99 5.50
N ARG A 113 -8.41 -8.76 5.36
CA ARG A 113 -8.56 -7.97 4.13
C ARG A 113 -7.87 -8.65 2.94
N GLY A 114 -6.62 -9.04 3.13
CA GLY A 114 -5.88 -9.75 2.09
C GLY A 114 -6.57 -11.06 1.69
N TRP A 115 -7.18 -11.81 2.65
CA TRP A 115 -7.93 -13.02 2.35
C TRP A 115 -9.24 -12.75 1.62
N ARG A 116 -10.05 -11.77 2.03
CA ARG A 116 -11.32 -11.44 1.35
C ARG A 116 -11.09 -11.06 -0.11
N TYR A 117 -10.15 -10.14 -0.35
CA TYR A 117 -9.80 -9.72 -1.70
C TYR A 117 -9.27 -10.91 -2.53
N PHE A 118 -8.35 -11.69 -1.99
CA PHE A 118 -7.84 -12.90 -2.63
C PHE A 118 -8.96 -13.85 -3.01
N LEU A 119 -9.83 -14.23 -2.09
CA LEU A 119 -10.93 -15.15 -2.35
C LEU A 119 -11.89 -14.65 -3.44
N SER A 120 -12.19 -13.35 -3.47
CA SER A 120 -13.03 -12.78 -4.52
C SER A 120 -12.37 -12.81 -5.90
N GLN A 121 -11.07 -12.55 -5.98
CA GLN A 121 -10.32 -12.63 -7.23
C GLN A 121 -10.11 -14.08 -7.70
N GLU A 122 -9.89 -15.02 -6.79
CA GLU A 122 -9.80 -16.45 -7.11
C GLU A 122 -11.13 -17.02 -7.58
N ALA A 123 -12.24 -16.66 -6.94
CA ALA A 123 -13.57 -17.04 -7.40
C ALA A 123 -13.84 -16.51 -8.82
N ASN A 124 -13.41 -15.28 -9.11
CA ASN A 124 -13.49 -14.71 -10.46
C ASN A 124 -12.63 -15.49 -11.46
N ALA A 125 -11.35 -15.68 -11.14
CA ALA A 125 -10.39 -16.34 -12.04
C ALA A 125 -10.78 -17.81 -12.28
N GLY A 126 -11.15 -18.55 -11.25
CA GLY A 126 -11.57 -19.95 -11.32
C GLY A 126 -12.88 -20.14 -12.11
N ALA A 127 -13.89 -19.31 -11.84
CA ALA A 127 -15.15 -19.34 -12.59
C ALA A 127 -14.95 -18.95 -14.05
N THR A 128 -14.07 -17.98 -14.33
CA THR A 128 -13.71 -17.58 -15.70
C THR A 128 -12.97 -18.73 -16.41
N ALA A 129 -11.96 -19.34 -15.79
CA ALA A 129 -11.22 -20.45 -16.36
C ALA A 129 -12.13 -21.66 -16.65
N GLY A 130 -12.96 -22.08 -15.70
CA GLY A 130 -13.91 -23.17 -15.85
C GLY A 130 -14.93 -22.90 -16.96
N GLY A 131 -15.48 -21.69 -17.03
CA GLY A 131 -16.41 -21.28 -18.07
C GLY A 131 -15.77 -21.28 -19.47
N LEU A 132 -14.51 -20.82 -19.59
CA LEU A 132 -13.77 -20.83 -20.85
C LEU A 132 -13.43 -22.23 -21.32
N VAL A 133 -13.00 -23.12 -20.40
CA VAL A 133 -12.75 -24.54 -20.75
C VAL A 133 -14.03 -25.22 -21.23
N TYR A 134 -15.13 -25.02 -20.51
CA TYR A 134 -16.43 -25.56 -20.94
C TYR A 134 -16.83 -25.04 -22.33
N GLN A 135 -16.70 -23.73 -22.58
CA GLN A 135 -16.93 -23.14 -23.88
C GLN A 135 -16.02 -23.73 -24.97
N ALA A 136 -14.73 -23.89 -24.68
CA ALA A 136 -13.78 -24.45 -25.62
C ALA A 136 -14.19 -25.86 -26.04
N VAL A 137 -14.54 -26.73 -25.09
CA VAL A 137 -15.00 -28.10 -25.35
C VAL A 137 -16.28 -28.12 -26.16
N GLU A 138 -17.31 -27.35 -25.76
CA GLU A 138 -18.59 -27.35 -26.49
C GLU A 138 -18.47 -26.72 -27.89
N ARG A 139 -17.60 -25.72 -28.06
CA ARG A 139 -17.33 -25.10 -29.36
C ARG A 139 -16.60 -26.06 -30.29
N GLN A 140 -15.64 -26.85 -29.77
CA GLN A 140 -14.98 -27.90 -30.56
C GLN A 140 -15.97 -28.96 -31.02
N ARG A 141 -16.92 -29.36 -30.18
CA ARG A 141 -18.03 -30.25 -30.60
C ARG A 141 -18.88 -29.66 -31.73
N VAL A 142 -19.19 -28.34 -31.65
CA VAL A 142 -19.95 -27.67 -32.72
C VAL A 142 -19.16 -27.64 -34.03
N ILE A 143 -17.84 -27.41 -33.97
CA ILE A 143 -16.97 -27.42 -35.16
C ILE A 143 -16.89 -28.82 -35.76
N ASN A 144 -16.75 -29.87 -34.96
CA ASN A 144 -16.69 -31.26 -35.42
C ASN A 144 -18.02 -31.67 -36.08
N ILE A 145 -19.15 -31.39 -35.41
CA ILE A 145 -20.47 -31.69 -35.99
C ILE A 145 -20.66 -30.94 -37.32
N ALA A 146 -20.23 -29.69 -37.43
CA ALA A 146 -20.30 -28.96 -38.69
C ALA A 146 -19.46 -29.60 -39.80
N ASN A 147 -18.30 -30.17 -39.46
CA ASN A 147 -17.47 -30.93 -40.40
C ASN A 147 -18.12 -32.25 -40.85
N GLU A 148 -18.80 -32.95 -39.94
CA GLU A 148 -19.50 -34.19 -40.23
C GLU A 148 -20.76 -33.97 -41.10
N MET A 149 -21.44 -32.85 -40.88
CA MET A 149 -22.66 -32.48 -41.65
C MET A 149 -22.39 -32.14 -43.11
N PHE A 150 -21.17 -31.79 -43.50
CA PHE A 150 -20.78 -31.63 -44.89
C PHE A 150 -20.65 -32.99 -45.64
N LEU A 151 -20.72 -34.10 -44.92
CA LEU A 151 -20.58 -35.47 -45.42
C LEU A 151 -21.91 -36.20 -45.57
N ASP A 152 -23.07 -35.61 -45.27
CA ASP A 152 -24.38 -36.26 -45.42
C ASP A 152 -24.79 -36.30 -46.89
N LYS A 153 -25.04 -37.51 -47.37
CA LYS A 153 -25.30 -37.88 -48.78
C LYS A 153 -26.52 -37.18 -49.40
N ASN A 154 -27.35 -36.53 -48.58
CA ASN A 154 -28.64 -35.94 -49.04
C ASN A 154 -28.68 -34.41 -49.00
N GLY A 155 -27.62 -33.71 -48.69
CA GLY A 155 -27.56 -32.23 -48.72
C GLY A 155 -28.46 -31.51 -47.72
N LYS A 156 -29.15 -32.22 -46.82
CA LYS A 156 -30.03 -31.62 -45.80
C LYS A 156 -29.34 -31.47 -44.46
N VAL A 157 -29.05 -30.25 -44.10
CA VAL A 157 -28.50 -29.89 -42.79
C VAL A 157 -29.55 -30.06 -41.70
N SER A 158 -29.36 -31.04 -40.81
CA SER A 158 -30.25 -31.26 -39.66
C SER A 158 -30.21 -30.13 -38.67
N TYR A 159 -31.23 -29.29 -38.63
CA TYR A 159 -31.35 -28.12 -37.71
C TYR A 159 -31.58 -28.48 -36.24
N ARG A 160 -31.86 -29.76 -35.88
CA ARG A 160 -32.14 -30.17 -34.50
C ARG A 160 -30.94 -30.02 -33.54
N THR A 161 -29.73 -30.17 -34.06
CA THR A 161 -28.50 -30.12 -33.26
C THR A 161 -28.11 -28.70 -32.83
N ARG A 162 -28.52 -27.66 -33.59
CA ARG A 162 -28.09 -26.28 -33.34
C ARG A 162 -28.67 -25.62 -32.09
N ALA A 163 -29.89 -25.99 -31.65
CA ALA A 163 -30.51 -25.37 -30.47
C ALA A 163 -29.87 -25.85 -29.16
N ALA A 164 -29.62 -27.16 -29.02
CA ALA A 164 -28.98 -27.73 -27.84
C ALA A 164 -27.54 -27.25 -27.67
N ASN A 165 -26.79 -27.10 -28.77
CA ASN A 165 -25.39 -26.63 -28.71
C ASN A 165 -25.28 -25.16 -28.32
N ARG A 166 -26.23 -24.30 -28.71
CA ARG A 166 -26.24 -22.88 -28.26
C ARG A 166 -26.50 -22.75 -26.77
N ALA A 167 -27.41 -23.53 -26.22
CA ALA A 167 -27.69 -23.54 -24.79
C ALA A 167 -26.43 -23.94 -24.00
N LYS A 168 -25.68 -24.95 -24.47
CA LYS A 168 -24.40 -25.39 -23.86
C LYS A 168 -23.32 -24.33 -23.98
N LEU A 169 -23.15 -23.67 -25.13
CA LEU A 169 -22.21 -22.55 -25.26
C LEU A 169 -22.56 -21.39 -24.33
N GLY A 170 -23.87 -21.09 -24.19
CA GLY A 170 -24.34 -20.09 -23.23
C GLY A 170 -24.02 -20.46 -21.77
N ALA A 171 -24.15 -21.75 -21.42
CA ALA A 171 -23.83 -22.25 -20.09
C ALA A 171 -22.37 -22.00 -19.69
N GLY A 172 -21.42 -21.98 -20.64
CA GLY A 172 -20.03 -21.64 -20.36
C GLY A 172 -19.77 -20.14 -20.15
N LEU A 173 -20.68 -19.26 -20.63
CA LEU A 173 -20.58 -17.80 -20.37
C LEU A 173 -21.07 -17.42 -18.97
N VAL A 174 -22.02 -18.15 -18.42
CA VAL A 174 -22.62 -17.84 -17.11
C VAL A 174 -21.58 -17.82 -15.98
N PRO A 175 -20.71 -18.83 -15.80
CA PRO A 175 -19.67 -18.78 -14.78
C PRO A 175 -18.72 -17.59 -14.98
N GLN A 176 -18.39 -17.22 -16.21
CA GLN A 176 -17.52 -16.06 -16.48
C GLN A 176 -18.19 -14.74 -16.05
N ILE A 177 -19.49 -14.56 -16.32
CA ILE A 177 -20.26 -13.39 -15.89
C ILE A 177 -20.33 -13.35 -14.37
N VAL A 178 -20.68 -14.46 -13.72
CA VAL A 178 -20.78 -14.56 -12.26
C VAL A 178 -19.42 -14.30 -11.61
N GLY A 179 -18.34 -14.90 -12.12
CA GLY A 179 -16.99 -14.69 -11.62
C GLY A 179 -16.58 -13.22 -11.69
N GLN A 180 -16.76 -12.58 -12.84
CA GLN A 180 -16.44 -11.15 -13.00
C GLN A 180 -17.31 -10.25 -12.11
N THR A 181 -18.58 -10.58 -11.90
CA THR A 181 -19.44 -9.86 -10.95
C THR A 181 -18.94 -10.01 -9.51
N ILE A 182 -18.52 -11.20 -9.10
CA ILE A 182 -17.91 -11.44 -7.78
C ILE A 182 -16.60 -10.65 -7.64
N GLY A 183 -15.76 -10.63 -8.68
CA GLY A 183 -14.51 -9.85 -8.68
C GLY A 183 -14.76 -8.34 -8.55
N ALA A 184 -15.74 -7.81 -9.29
CA ALA A 184 -16.15 -6.41 -9.19
C ALA A 184 -16.71 -6.07 -7.80
N ALA A 185 -17.61 -6.90 -7.28
CA ALA A 185 -18.22 -6.71 -5.96
C ALA A 185 -17.17 -6.81 -4.83
N GLY A 186 -16.23 -7.75 -4.91
CA GLY A 186 -15.14 -7.88 -3.94
C GLY A 186 -14.24 -6.64 -3.91
N SER A 187 -13.88 -6.10 -5.09
CA SER A 187 -13.10 -4.86 -5.18
C SER A 187 -13.90 -3.65 -4.66
N GLY A 188 -15.20 -3.58 -4.95
CA GLY A 188 -16.10 -2.55 -4.43
C GLY A 188 -16.21 -2.58 -2.91
N LEU A 189 -16.31 -3.76 -2.31
CA LEU A 189 -16.33 -3.94 -0.86
C LEU A 189 -15.03 -3.44 -0.22
N GLU A 190 -13.86 -3.80 -0.76
CA GLU A 190 -12.58 -3.36 -0.21
C GLU A 190 -12.39 -1.84 -0.37
N LEU A 191 -12.86 -1.25 -1.47
CA LEU A 191 -12.88 0.20 -1.67
C LEU A 191 -13.77 0.89 -0.63
N GLY A 192 -14.97 0.37 -0.38
CA GLY A 192 -15.89 0.87 0.65
C GLY A 192 -15.29 0.80 2.05
N ILE A 193 -14.63 -0.31 2.39
CA ILE A 193 -13.91 -0.46 3.66
C ILE A 193 -12.77 0.56 3.77
N ASN A 194 -12.03 0.86 2.68
CA ASN A 194 -11.01 1.90 2.67
C ASN A 194 -11.59 3.27 3.00
N PHE A 195 -12.70 3.65 2.39
CA PHE A 195 -13.37 4.92 2.68
C PHE A 195 -13.86 4.99 4.12
N TYR A 196 -14.42 3.89 4.64
CA TYR A 196 -14.84 3.83 6.04
C TYR A 196 -13.66 4.04 7.01
N HIS A 197 -12.54 3.38 6.78
CA HIS A 197 -11.34 3.58 7.60
C HIS A 197 -10.77 5.01 7.48
N GLU A 198 -10.84 5.61 6.30
CA GLU A 198 -10.45 7.01 6.15
C GLU A 198 -11.36 7.95 6.92
N TYR A 199 -12.66 7.71 6.88
CA TYR A 199 -13.62 8.47 7.67
C TYR A 199 -13.32 8.36 9.17
N GLN A 200 -13.05 7.15 9.67
CA GLN A 200 -12.67 6.93 11.08
C GLN A 200 -11.35 7.65 11.43
N ALA A 201 -10.33 7.57 10.59
CA ALA A 201 -9.08 8.27 10.81
C ALA A 201 -9.28 9.81 10.83
N ARG A 202 -10.10 10.35 9.94
CA ARG A 202 -10.46 11.79 9.93
C ARG A 202 -11.22 12.19 11.20
N LYS A 203 -12.19 11.39 11.63
CA LYS A 203 -12.95 11.62 12.87
C LYS A 203 -12.05 11.61 14.11
N ALA A 204 -11.04 10.76 14.13
CA ALA A 204 -10.05 10.67 15.22
C ALA A 204 -8.94 11.74 15.14
N GLY A 205 -9.05 12.76 14.26
CA GLY A 205 -8.05 13.83 14.13
C GLY A 205 -6.83 13.49 13.25
N TYR A 206 -6.76 12.27 12.70
CA TYR A 206 -5.65 11.83 11.83
C TYR A 206 -5.91 12.07 10.33
N GLY A 207 -6.80 13.01 10.00
CA GLY A 207 -6.95 13.50 8.63
C GLY A 207 -5.75 14.34 8.17
N PRO A 208 -5.57 14.57 6.85
CA PRO A 208 -4.37 15.25 6.35
C PRO A 208 -4.16 16.65 6.95
N LYS A 209 -5.18 17.52 6.93
CA LYS A 209 -5.06 18.89 7.45
C LYS A 209 -4.85 18.96 8.96
N PRO A 210 -5.70 18.31 9.81
CA PRO A 210 -5.54 18.39 11.25
C PRO A 210 -4.24 17.74 11.73
N SER A 211 -3.76 16.66 11.10
CA SER A 211 -2.49 16.05 11.48
C SER A 211 -1.28 16.92 11.17
N ILE A 212 -1.28 17.61 10.03
CA ILE A 212 -0.22 18.59 9.70
C ILE A 212 -0.25 19.76 10.69
N ALA A 213 -1.43 20.30 11.00
CA ALA A 213 -1.56 21.39 11.96
C ALA A 213 -1.04 20.99 13.36
N ARG A 214 -1.35 19.76 13.82
CA ARG A 214 -0.86 19.27 15.11
C ARG A 214 0.66 19.14 15.15
N VAL A 215 1.27 18.60 14.09
CA VAL A 215 2.73 18.45 14.02
C VAL A 215 3.42 19.82 13.96
N LEU A 216 2.87 20.77 13.22
CA LEU A 216 3.39 22.16 13.20
C LEU A 216 3.27 22.83 14.57
N SER A 217 2.19 22.61 15.33
CA SER A 217 2.04 23.07 16.70
C SER A 217 3.12 22.49 17.62
N ILE A 218 3.33 21.16 17.59
CA ILE A 218 4.37 20.50 18.41
C ILE A 218 5.76 21.02 18.01
N ARG A 219 6.03 21.19 16.73
CA ARG A 219 7.29 21.76 16.24
C ARG A 219 7.52 23.16 16.82
N GLN A 220 6.52 24.04 16.75
CA GLN A 220 6.61 25.39 17.28
C GLN A 220 6.90 25.37 18.80
N GLU A 221 6.21 24.51 19.54
CA GLU A 221 6.45 24.34 20.98
C GLU A 221 7.91 23.88 21.28
N ILE A 222 8.47 23.00 20.43
CA ILE A 222 9.87 22.59 20.54
C ILE A 222 10.82 23.73 20.22
N GLU A 223 10.57 24.53 19.16
CA GLU A 223 11.38 25.69 18.79
C GLU A 223 11.37 26.76 19.88
N ASP A 224 10.23 27.02 20.51
CA ASP A 224 10.08 27.93 21.63
C ASP A 224 10.88 27.45 22.86
N LEU A 225 10.88 26.14 23.13
CA LEU A 225 11.70 25.54 24.21
C LEU A 225 13.21 25.66 23.93
N PHE A 226 13.65 25.50 22.68
CA PHE A 226 15.04 25.75 22.30
C PHE A 226 15.44 27.22 22.50
N ALA A 227 14.58 28.18 22.17
CA ALA A 227 14.84 29.59 22.41
C ALA A 227 14.94 29.90 23.92
N GLN A 228 14.04 29.36 24.74
CA GLN A 228 14.10 29.48 26.22
C GLN A 228 15.36 28.85 26.78
N ARG A 229 15.76 27.66 26.32
CA ARG A 229 16.99 26.97 26.71
C ARG A 229 18.23 27.81 26.42
N GLN A 230 18.27 28.42 25.21
CA GLN A 230 19.38 29.28 24.81
C GLN A 230 19.48 30.54 25.69
N ALA A 231 18.36 31.18 25.99
CA ALA A 231 18.30 32.32 26.90
C ALA A 231 18.79 31.94 28.30
N ALA A 232 18.37 30.77 28.81
CA ALA A 232 18.83 30.27 30.12
C ALA A 232 20.33 29.95 30.10
N ALA A 233 20.89 29.41 29.03
CA ALA A 233 22.32 29.15 28.90
C ALA A 233 23.16 30.43 28.92
N LEU A 234 22.67 31.50 28.30
CA LEU A 234 23.32 32.81 28.31
C LEU A 234 23.26 33.45 29.70
N ALA A 235 22.13 33.36 30.39
CA ALA A 235 21.94 33.92 31.73
C ALA A 235 22.77 33.19 32.80
N ALA A 236 23.03 31.92 32.62
CA ALA A 236 23.76 31.08 33.59
C ALA A 236 25.29 31.31 33.61
N ASN A 237 25.85 32.11 32.69
CA ASN A 237 27.31 32.36 32.58
C ASN A 237 28.12 31.05 32.68
N LEU A 238 27.82 30.07 31.85
CA LEU A 238 28.40 28.73 31.85
C LEU A 238 29.93 28.79 31.68
N SER A 239 30.65 27.90 32.35
CA SER A 239 32.06 27.68 32.05
C SER A 239 32.24 27.20 30.60
N GLU A 240 33.42 27.41 30.00
CA GLU A 240 33.70 26.97 28.62
C GLU A 240 33.39 25.48 28.40
N ALA A 241 33.78 24.63 29.36
CA ALA A 241 33.51 23.20 29.33
C ALA A 241 32.01 22.88 29.45
N ASP A 242 31.24 23.64 30.26
CA ASP A 242 29.79 23.49 30.37
C ASP A 242 29.09 23.96 29.11
N LEU A 243 29.60 25.00 28.47
CA LEU A 243 29.08 25.50 27.22
C LEU A 243 29.27 24.49 26.08
N GLU A 244 30.40 23.77 26.04
CA GLU A 244 30.63 22.72 25.05
C GLU A 244 29.65 21.54 25.24
N ILE A 245 29.43 21.11 26.49
CA ILE A 245 28.44 20.08 26.81
C ILE A 245 27.03 20.55 26.41
N ALA A 246 26.66 21.78 26.77
CA ALA A 246 25.35 22.35 26.42
C ALA A 246 25.12 22.42 24.90
N LYS A 247 26.16 22.76 24.12
CA LYS A 247 26.11 22.74 22.64
C LYS A 247 25.97 21.32 22.09
N ALA A 248 26.69 20.34 22.66
CA ALA A 248 26.59 18.95 22.25
C ALA A 248 25.19 18.36 22.56
N GLU A 249 24.61 18.67 23.73
CA GLU A 249 23.22 18.30 24.04
C GLU A 249 22.22 18.91 23.07
N GLU A 250 22.37 20.20 22.73
CA GLU A 250 21.52 20.90 21.78
C GLU A 250 21.60 20.27 20.38
N ALA A 251 22.79 19.87 19.94
CA ALA A 251 22.98 19.18 18.68
C ALA A 251 22.20 17.86 18.64
N VAL A 252 22.34 17.03 19.69
CA VAL A 252 21.60 15.76 19.80
C VAL A 252 20.09 15.97 19.82
N LEU A 253 19.58 16.96 20.58
CA LEU A 253 18.16 17.29 20.63
C LEU A 253 17.63 17.74 19.25
N LYS A 254 18.36 18.61 18.55
CA LYS A 254 18.02 19.05 17.20
C LYS A 254 18.02 17.88 16.19
N ASP A 255 18.95 16.93 16.34
CA ASP A 255 19.00 15.74 15.51
C ASP A 255 17.76 14.87 15.72
N ILE A 256 17.39 14.61 16.98
CA ILE A 256 16.19 13.84 17.34
C ILE A 256 14.94 14.51 16.75
N THR A 257 14.77 15.81 16.96
CA THR A 257 13.62 16.57 16.44
C THR A 257 13.54 16.52 14.92
N SER A 258 14.67 16.76 14.23
CA SER A 258 14.70 16.74 12.75
C SER A 258 14.32 15.36 12.19
N MET A 259 14.82 14.30 12.85
CA MET A 259 14.50 12.92 12.46
C MET A 259 13.04 12.57 12.75
N GLY A 260 12.47 13.00 13.88
CA GLY A 260 11.05 12.80 14.21
C GLY A 260 10.12 13.46 13.20
N LEU A 261 10.42 14.70 12.80
CA LEU A 261 9.67 15.41 11.75
C LEU A 261 9.80 14.71 10.39
N ALA A 262 11.01 14.30 10.00
CA ALA A 262 11.24 13.58 8.75
C ALA A 262 10.51 12.23 8.73
N GLU A 263 10.49 11.51 9.84
CA GLU A 263 9.76 10.26 9.99
C GLU A 263 8.24 10.45 9.83
N TYR A 264 7.67 11.46 10.49
CA TYR A 264 6.26 11.80 10.30
C TYR A 264 5.93 12.07 8.83
N VAL A 265 6.75 12.88 8.15
CA VAL A 265 6.56 13.17 6.72
C VAL A 265 6.61 11.89 5.89
N GLN A 266 7.60 11.02 6.14
CA GLN A 266 7.72 9.74 5.44
C GLN A 266 6.50 8.84 5.68
N PHE A 267 6.01 8.76 6.92
CA PHE A 267 4.81 7.98 7.25
C PHE A 267 3.57 8.55 6.57
N HIS A 268 3.42 9.86 6.56
CA HIS A 268 2.28 10.51 5.93
C HIS A 268 2.27 10.28 4.41
N VAL A 269 3.38 10.56 3.74
CA VAL A 269 3.51 10.36 2.29
C VAL A 269 3.36 8.88 1.92
N GLY A 270 4.01 7.98 2.67
CA GLY A 270 3.92 6.55 2.46
C GLY A 270 2.50 6.01 2.61
N ALA A 271 1.78 6.40 3.65
CA ALA A 271 0.39 6.00 3.88
C ALA A 271 -0.54 6.49 2.76
N LYS A 272 -0.40 7.76 2.33
CA LYS A 272 -1.23 8.33 1.25
C LYS A 272 -0.91 7.72 -0.09
N ARG A 273 0.38 7.51 -0.41
CA ARG A 273 0.82 6.81 -1.63
C ARG A 273 0.23 5.41 -1.71
N PHE A 274 0.37 4.63 -0.64
CA PHE A 274 -0.08 3.26 -0.60
C PHE A 274 -1.60 3.17 -0.75
N ARG A 275 -2.33 4.04 -0.03
CA ARG A 275 -3.79 4.11 -0.14
C ARG A 275 -4.25 4.48 -1.54
N ALA A 276 -3.68 5.53 -2.14
CA ALA A 276 -4.01 5.94 -3.50
C ALA A 276 -3.75 4.81 -4.51
N PHE A 277 -2.64 4.08 -4.35
CA PHE A 277 -2.35 2.89 -5.15
C PHE A 277 -3.45 1.84 -5.02
N GLN A 278 -3.86 1.50 -3.78
CA GLN A 278 -4.89 0.48 -3.55
C GLN A 278 -6.27 0.91 -4.05
N ASP A 279 -6.69 2.15 -3.77
CA ASP A 279 -8.00 2.65 -4.19
C ASP A 279 -8.11 2.68 -5.71
N SER A 280 -7.06 3.14 -6.40
CA SER A 280 -7.01 3.11 -7.87
C SER A 280 -7.02 1.69 -8.43
N LEU A 281 -6.33 0.74 -7.77
CA LEU A 281 -6.35 -0.67 -8.15
C LEU A 281 -7.78 -1.23 -8.06
N TYR A 282 -8.49 -0.98 -6.96
CA TYR A 282 -9.87 -1.45 -6.82
C TYR A 282 -10.83 -0.83 -7.82
N VAL A 283 -10.71 0.49 -8.07
CA VAL A 283 -11.54 1.17 -9.09
C VAL A 283 -11.31 0.56 -10.47
N LEU A 284 -10.06 0.34 -10.86
CA LEU A 284 -9.74 -0.27 -12.16
C LEU A 284 -10.16 -1.74 -12.22
N ASP A 285 -10.09 -2.47 -11.10
CA ASP A 285 -10.60 -3.84 -11.00
C ASP A 285 -12.12 -3.92 -11.19
N ILE A 286 -12.86 -2.99 -10.57
CA ILE A 286 -14.30 -2.87 -10.80
C ILE A 286 -14.56 -2.60 -12.27
N ALA A 287 -13.87 -1.63 -12.87
CA ALA A 287 -14.05 -1.27 -14.28
C ALA A 287 -13.77 -2.45 -15.23
N LYS A 288 -12.59 -3.11 -15.10
CA LYS A 288 -12.23 -4.23 -15.99
C LYS A 288 -13.19 -5.41 -15.87
N ASN A 289 -13.64 -5.74 -14.66
CA ASN A 289 -14.55 -6.86 -14.42
C ASN A 289 -15.96 -6.52 -14.92
N THR A 290 -16.45 -5.31 -14.69
CA THR A 290 -17.75 -4.86 -15.18
C THR A 290 -17.80 -4.84 -16.71
N VAL A 291 -16.80 -4.25 -17.36
CA VAL A 291 -16.70 -4.22 -18.83
C VAL A 291 -16.62 -5.63 -19.40
N GLY A 292 -15.86 -6.53 -18.77
CA GLY A 292 -15.78 -7.93 -19.18
C GLY A 292 -17.10 -8.68 -19.01
N ALA A 293 -17.80 -8.48 -17.90
CA ALA A 293 -19.11 -9.09 -17.65
C ALA A 293 -20.14 -8.64 -18.69
N VAL A 294 -20.18 -7.34 -19.02
CA VAL A 294 -21.06 -6.80 -20.07
C VAL A 294 -20.70 -7.39 -21.43
N GLY A 295 -19.42 -7.54 -21.76
CA GLY A 295 -18.97 -8.20 -22.98
C GLY A 295 -19.48 -9.65 -23.09
N ASN A 296 -19.39 -10.41 -22.00
CA ASN A 296 -19.91 -11.77 -21.95
C ASN A 296 -21.45 -11.83 -22.00
N LEU A 297 -22.15 -10.86 -21.39
CA LEU A 297 -23.60 -10.72 -21.50
C LEU A 297 -24.04 -10.45 -22.95
N MET A 298 -23.32 -9.61 -23.70
CA MET A 298 -23.57 -9.38 -25.13
C MET A 298 -23.39 -10.68 -25.92
N ASN A 299 -22.35 -11.45 -25.67
CA ASN A 299 -22.13 -12.74 -26.29
C ASN A 299 -23.26 -13.72 -25.95
N LEU A 300 -23.69 -13.76 -24.68
CA LEU A 300 -24.81 -14.61 -24.23
C LEU A 300 -26.14 -14.22 -24.93
N LYS A 301 -26.41 -12.90 -25.01
CA LYS A 301 -27.57 -12.36 -25.72
C LYS A 301 -27.57 -12.76 -27.22
N GLY A 302 -26.40 -12.64 -27.86
CA GLY A 302 -26.21 -13.06 -29.25
C GLY A 302 -26.51 -14.54 -29.48
N LEU A 303 -26.12 -15.41 -28.56
CA LEU A 303 -26.46 -16.84 -28.61
C LEU A 303 -27.95 -17.09 -28.40
N HIS A 304 -28.58 -16.38 -27.47
CA HIS A 304 -30.02 -16.54 -27.18
C HIS A 304 -30.91 -16.04 -28.33
N GLU A 305 -30.64 -14.84 -28.82
CA GLU A 305 -31.42 -14.21 -29.90
C GLU A 305 -31.07 -14.71 -31.30
N ARG A 306 -30.14 -15.64 -31.45
CA ARG A 306 -29.61 -16.13 -32.73
C ARG A 306 -28.98 -15.04 -33.61
N ARG A 307 -28.37 -14.03 -32.98
CA ARG A 307 -27.75 -12.89 -33.65
C ARG A 307 -26.24 -12.90 -33.42
N PRO A 308 -25.47 -13.64 -34.21
CA PRO A 308 -24.02 -13.80 -34.02
C PRO A 308 -23.24 -12.50 -34.11
N HIS A 309 -23.79 -11.44 -34.72
CA HIS A 309 -23.16 -10.13 -34.78
C HIS A 309 -22.94 -9.48 -33.42
N TYR A 310 -23.68 -9.86 -32.35
CA TYR A 310 -23.42 -9.41 -31.00
C TYR A 310 -22.03 -9.82 -30.43
N ALA A 311 -21.42 -10.84 -31.05
CA ALA A 311 -20.06 -11.22 -30.72
C ALA A 311 -19.03 -10.11 -31.04
N GLY A 312 -19.33 -9.24 -32.04
CA GLY A 312 -18.49 -8.10 -32.39
C GLY A 312 -18.39 -7.08 -31.25
N PRO A 313 -19.51 -6.42 -30.86
CA PRO A 313 -19.53 -5.51 -29.72
C PRO A 313 -19.08 -6.18 -28.41
N GLY A 314 -19.46 -7.43 -28.14
CA GLY A 314 -18.97 -8.21 -26.99
C GLY A 314 -17.45 -8.37 -27.02
N GLY A 315 -16.88 -8.56 -28.21
CA GLY A 315 -15.44 -8.61 -28.45
C GLY A 315 -14.72 -7.29 -28.14
N VAL A 316 -15.30 -6.15 -28.54
CA VAL A 316 -14.77 -4.81 -28.20
C VAL A 316 -14.69 -4.63 -26.70
N LEU A 317 -15.73 -4.98 -25.95
CA LEU A 317 -15.74 -4.88 -24.49
C LEU A 317 -14.74 -5.85 -23.85
N THR A 318 -14.62 -7.07 -24.36
CA THR A 318 -13.63 -8.04 -23.90
C THR A 318 -12.20 -7.53 -24.13
N LEU A 319 -11.92 -6.96 -25.29
CA LEU A 319 -10.64 -6.33 -25.63
C LEU A 319 -10.34 -5.16 -24.68
N THR A 320 -11.30 -4.25 -24.47
CA THR A 320 -11.18 -3.14 -23.52
C THR A 320 -10.86 -3.63 -22.10
N SER A 321 -11.56 -4.67 -21.65
CA SER A 321 -11.29 -5.31 -20.35
C SER A 321 -9.86 -5.90 -20.30
N GLY A 322 -9.36 -6.49 -21.39
CA GLY A 322 -7.99 -6.98 -21.49
C GLY A 322 -6.95 -5.86 -21.40
N ILE A 323 -7.17 -4.73 -22.09
CA ILE A 323 -6.32 -3.54 -21.99
C ILE A 323 -6.32 -2.98 -20.57
N LEU A 324 -7.47 -2.94 -19.89
CA LEU A 324 -7.56 -2.52 -18.50
C LEU A 324 -6.78 -3.45 -17.57
N ILE A 325 -6.75 -4.77 -17.80
CA ILE A 325 -5.91 -5.71 -17.03
C ILE A 325 -4.43 -5.32 -17.14
N ILE A 326 -3.95 -5.05 -18.37
CA ILE A 326 -2.55 -4.62 -18.60
C ILE A 326 -2.27 -3.27 -17.93
N GLY A 327 -3.18 -2.33 -18.08
CA GLY A 327 -3.03 -0.96 -17.60
C GLY A 327 -3.15 -0.80 -16.08
N THR A 328 -3.95 -1.64 -15.43
CA THR A 328 -4.29 -1.50 -14.00
C THR A 328 -3.07 -1.35 -13.09
N PRO A 329 -2.06 -2.24 -13.08
CA PRO A 329 -0.92 -2.10 -12.18
C PRO A 329 -0.06 -0.88 -12.51
N ILE A 330 0.05 -0.50 -13.78
CA ILE A 330 0.83 0.66 -14.24
C ILE A 330 0.15 1.96 -13.79
N LEU A 331 -1.12 2.11 -14.12
CA LEU A 331 -1.91 3.31 -13.78
C LEU A 331 -2.02 3.51 -12.27
N SER A 332 -2.25 2.44 -11.52
CA SER A 332 -2.31 2.51 -10.04
C SER A 332 -0.97 2.95 -9.45
N ARG A 333 0.16 2.47 -9.98
CA ARG A 333 1.50 2.91 -9.54
C ARG A 333 1.76 4.38 -9.86
N LEU A 334 1.39 4.82 -11.06
CA LEU A 334 1.55 6.23 -11.46
C LEU A 334 0.70 7.15 -10.61
N TYR A 335 -0.56 6.79 -10.37
CA TYR A 335 -1.46 7.53 -9.50
C TYR A 335 -0.93 7.62 -8.07
N GLY A 336 -0.48 6.51 -7.49
CA GLY A 336 0.14 6.50 -6.18
C GLY A 336 1.37 7.41 -6.09
N LYS A 337 2.24 7.43 -7.12
CA LYS A 337 3.39 8.36 -7.19
C LYS A 337 2.94 9.83 -7.30
N ALA A 338 1.92 10.13 -8.10
CA ALA A 338 1.39 11.49 -8.24
C ALA A 338 0.85 12.02 -6.90
N VAL A 339 0.07 11.21 -6.20
CA VAL A 339 -0.46 11.55 -4.87
C VAL A 339 0.68 11.74 -3.85
N ALA A 340 1.72 10.90 -3.88
CA ALA A 340 2.90 11.07 -3.03
C ALA A 340 3.54 12.45 -3.23
N ARG A 341 3.82 12.84 -4.48
CA ARG A 341 4.41 14.15 -4.81
C ARG A 341 3.54 15.34 -4.37
N MET A 342 2.21 15.21 -4.48
CA MET A 342 1.29 16.24 -3.99
C MET A 342 1.40 16.41 -2.47
N HIS A 343 1.45 15.29 -1.73
CA HIS A 343 1.59 15.32 -0.27
C HIS A 343 2.98 15.78 0.17
N GLU A 344 4.05 15.41 -0.51
CA GLU A 344 5.40 15.91 -0.27
C GLU A 344 5.45 17.44 -0.35
N LYS A 345 4.86 18.04 -1.39
CA LYS A 345 4.77 19.48 -1.52
C LYS A 345 3.97 20.14 -0.38
N SER A 346 2.86 19.54 0.04
CA SER A 346 2.04 20.06 1.14
C SER A 346 2.73 19.95 2.51
N LEU A 347 3.62 18.98 2.65
CA LEU A 347 4.39 18.70 3.87
C LEU A 347 5.75 19.42 3.89
N ALA A 348 6.16 20.09 2.80
CA ALA A 348 7.41 20.83 2.76
C ALA A 348 7.52 21.85 3.90
N LYS A 349 6.40 22.46 4.32
CA LYS A 349 6.32 23.36 5.47
C LYS A 349 6.72 22.72 6.80
N VAL A 350 6.54 21.40 6.96
CA VAL A 350 6.92 20.67 8.18
C VAL A 350 8.44 20.55 8.29
N LEU A 351 9.14 20.51 7.16
CA LEU A 351 10.59 20.39 7.07
C LEU A 351 11.29 21.73 6.72
N ASP A 352 10.52 22.80 6.59
CA ASP A 352 11.07 24.12 6.24
C ASP A 352 12.01 24.61 7.33
N GLY A 353 13.23 25.02 6.95
CA GLY A 353 14.27 25.40 7.91
C GLY A 353 14.87 24.25 8.74
N VAL A 354 14.41 23.00 8.57
CA VAL A 354 14.98 21.85 9.28
C VAL A 354 16.15 21.28 8.46
N GLU A 355 17.33 21.28 9.05
CA GLU A 355 18.51 20.68 8.44
C GLU A 355 18.28 19.16 8.31
N LYS A 356 18.54 18.61 7.10
CA LYS A 356 18.45 17.15 6.90
C LYS A 356 19.58 16.48 7.67
N ARG A 357 19.21 15.78 8.74
CA ARG A 357 20.14 15.04 9.59
C ARG A 357 19.87 13.55 9.44
N ASP A 358 20.94 12.77 9.40
CA ASP A 358 20.88 11.33 9.27
C ASP A 358 21.28 10.63 10.59
N LEU A 359 21.09 9.31 10.64
CA LEU A 359 21.47 8.48 11.79
C LEU A 359 22.96 8.54 12.09
N HIS A 360 23.80 8.71 11.08
CA HIS A 360 25.25 8.77 11.27
C HIS A 360 25.61 10.00 12.10
N LYS A 361 25.05 11.16 11.74
CA LYS A 361 25.29 12.42 12.46
C LYS A 361 24.73 12.36 13.88
N LEU A 362 23.54 11.82 14.08
CA LEU A 362 22.99 11.62 15.43
C LEU A 362 23.92 10.76 16.31
N ASN A 363 24.47 9.67 15.78
CA ASN A 363 25.38 8.82 16.51
C ASN A 363 26.72 9.52 16.79
N GLU A 364 27.22 10.33 15.87
CA GLU A 364 28.44 11.12 16.04
C GLU A 364 28.27 12.16 17.15
N ASP A 365 27.19 12.97 17.08
CA ASP A 365 26.91 14.01 18.08
C ASP A 365 26.63 13.40 19.47
N ARG A 366 25.95 12.25 19.53
CA ARG A 366 25.79 11.50 20.78
C ARG A 366 27.11 11.01 21.35
N ASN A 367 27.98 10.42 20.53
CA ASN A 367 29.28 9.93 20.98
C ASN A 367 30.16 11.09 21.46
N ARG A 368 30.11 12.24 20.78
CA ARG A 368 30.79 13.46 21.24
C ARG A 368 30.28 13.92 22.59
N LEU A 369 28.95 13.95 22.79
CA LEU A 369 28.35 14.28 24.08
C LEU A 369 28.84 13.35 25.20
N LEU A 370 28.84 12.03 24.97
CA LEU A 370 29.28 11.03 25.92
C LEU A 370 30.77 11.21 26.28
N GLN A 371 31.63 11.52 25.28
CA GLN A 371 33.07 11.79 25.53
C GLN A 371 33.29 13.05 26.38
N LEU A 372 32.54 14.14 26.09
CA LEU A 372 32.65 15.37 26.88
C LEU A 372 32.20 15.17 28.33
N VAL A 373 31.10 14.42 28.53
CA VAL A 373 30.62 14.08 29.88
C VAL A 373 31.63 13.18 30.61
N ALA A 374 32.18 12.15 29.96
CA ALA A 374 33.17 11.25 30.55
C ALA A 374 34.47 12.00 30.93
N ALA A 375 34.99 12.87 30.05
CA ALA A 375 36.20 13.66 30.32
C ALA A 375 36.07 14.56 31.56
N ARG A 376 34.86 14.95 31.93
CA ARG A 376 34.59 15.77 33.11
C ARG A 376 34.42 14.96 34.39
N THR A 377 33.89 13.74 34.30
CA THR A 377 33.64 12.86 35.46
C THR A 377 34.92 12.46 36.15
N ASP A 378 36.03 12.33 35.42
CA ASP A 378 37.32 11.94 35.97
C ASP A 378 37.99 13.01 36.89
N LYS A 379 37.45 14.24 36.93
CA LYS A 379 38.05 15.38 37.63
C LYS A 379 37.36 15.78 38.93
N SER A 380 36.27 15.14 39.34
CA SER A 380 35.54 15.53 40.57
C SER A 380 35.06 14.33 41.38
N ALA A 381 35.60 14.20 42.59
CA ALA A 381 35.09 13.29 43.63
C ALA A 381 33.72 13.80 44.11
N ILE A 382 32.62 13.16 43.69
CA ILE A 382 31.25 13.61 43.97
C ILE A 382 30.41 12.52 44.64
N SER A 383 29.67 12.96 45.64
CA SER A 383 28.67 12.20 46.38
C SER A 383 27.51 11.72 45.48
N PRO A 384 27.01 10.47 45.67
CA PRO A 384 26.19 9.77 44.68
C PRO A 384 24.71 10.16 44.58
N GLN A 385 24.23 11.27 45.13
CA GLN A 385 22.81 11.31 45.48
C GLN A 385 21.82 12.17 44.71
N SER A 386 22.13 13.03 43.75
CA SER A 386 21.01 13.76 43.13
C SER A 386 21.12 14.23 41.67
N CYS A 387 22.26 14.62 41.17
CA CYS A 387 22.37 15.11 39.79
C CYS A 387 22.76 14.02 38.77
N SER A 388 23.44 12.99 39.21
CA SER A 388 23.96 11.91 38.35
C SER A 388 22.86 11.06 37.73
N ALA A 389 21.79 10.76 38.47
CA ALA A 389 20.70 9.92 38.00
C ALA A 389 19.85 10.60 36.92
N GLN A 390 19.69 11.92 36.99
CA GLN A 390 18.87 12.68 36.04
C GLN A 390 19.58 12.82 34.67
N THR A 391 20.88 13.15 34.69
CA THR A 391 21.68 13.25 33.47
C THR A 391 21.88 11.88 32.80
N LEU A 392 22.04 10.82 33.60
CA LEU A 392 22.08 9.44 33.11
C LEU A 392 20.75 9.01 32.49
N ALA A 393 19.61 9.40 33.10
CA ALA A 393 18.29 9.16 32.54
C ALA A 393 18.10 9.90 31.21
N LEU A 394 18.53 11.14 31.07
CA LEU A 394 18.52 11.90 29.82
C LEU A 394 19.40 11.24 28.74
N LEU A 395 20.64 10.87 29.07
CA LEU A 395 21.54 10.19 28.14
C LEU A 395 21.01 8.82 27.72
N SER A 396 20.46 8.03 28.65
CA SER A 396 19.82 6.74 28.30
C SER A 396 18.59 6.94 27.44
N THR A 397 17.85 8.02 27.63
CA THR A 397 16.71 8.39 26.79
C THR A 397 17.16 8.76 25.38
N TYR A 398 18.23 9.54 25.23
CA TYR A 398 18.84 9.82 23.91
C TYR A 398 19.29 8.54 23.22
N GLU A 399 19.91 7.62 23.94
CA GLU A 399 20.37 6.35 23.40
C GLU A 399 19.20 5.47 22.95
N GLN A 400 18.16 5.35 23.77
CA GLN A 400 16.95 4.61 23.42
C GLN A 400 16.24 5.21 22.21
N GLN A 401 16.12 6.53 22.15
CA GLN A 401 15.57 7.25 21.00
C GLN A 401 16.37 6.97 19.71
N SER A 402 17.69 7.02 19.79
CA SER A 402 18.58 6.69 18.66
C SER A 402 18.36 5.27 18.15
N ASN A 403 18.33 4.28 19.05
CA ASN A 403 18.11 2.87 18.69
C ASN A 403 16.71 2.63 18.07
N LEU A 404 15.68 3.28 18.62
CA LEU A 404 14.34 3.22 18.07
C LEU A 404 14.28 3.78 16.64
N LYS A 405 14.93 4.90 16.36
CA LYS A 405 14.98 5.51 15.03
C LYS A 405 15.73 4.65 14.02
N GLN A 406 16.79 3.99 14.42
CA GLN A 406 17.51 3.06 13.56
C GLN A 406 16.63 1.88 13.11
N CYS A 407 15.92 1.24 14.05
CA CYS A 407 14.98 0.18 13.73
C CYS A 407 13.86 0.63 12.77
N GLN A 408 13.41 1.88 12.86
CA GLN A 408 12.36 2.45 12.03
C GLN A 408 12.79 2.62 10.57
N LEU A 409 13.98 3.15 10.33
CA LEU A 409 14.53 3.35 8.99
C LEU A 409 14.71 2.02 8.25
N GLU A 410 15.15 0.97 8.94
CA GLU A 410 15.27 -0.37 8.39
C GLU A 410 13.91 -0.95 7.98
N LEU A 411 12.88 -0.77 8.83
CA LEU A 411 11.52 -1.23 8.54
C LEU A 411 10.92 -0.53 7.34
N ALA A 412 11.02 0.79 7.26
CA ALA A 412 10.51 1.58 6.16
C ALA A 412 11.19 1.19 4.83
N SER A 413 12.50 0.94 4.83
CA SER A 413 13.24 0.52 3.64
C SER A 413 12.84 -0.88 3.16
N ARG A 414 12.50 -1.81 4.06
CA ARG A 414 11.99 -3.15 3.72
C ARG A 414 10.58 -3.08 3.13
N GLU A 415 9.66 -2.32 3.74
CA GLU A 415 8.30 -2.15 3.20
C GLU A 415 8.28 -1.56 1.78
N ILE A 416 9.15 -0.58 1.49
CA ILE A 416 9.26 0.03 0.16
C ILE A 416 9.78 -0.99 -0.86
N ARG A 417 10.79 -1.80 -0.50
CA ARG A 417 11.34 -2.85 -1.38
C ARG A 417 10.31 -3.93 -1.70
N ASP A 418 9.64 -4.45 -0.67
CA ASP A 418 8.64 -5.52 -0.84
C ASP A 418 7.44 -5.03 -1.65
N GLY A 419 6.96 -3.82 -1.43
CA GLY A 419 5.91 -3.21 -2.22
C GLY A 419 6.30 -2.97 -3.69
N THR A 420 7.55 -2.56 -3.95
CA THR A 420 8.04 -2.34 -5.31
C THR A 420 8.19 -3.67 -6.06
N ARG A 421 8.69 -4.70 -5.40
CA ARG A 421 8.87 -6.04 -5.99
C ARG A 421 7.54 -6.70 -6.32
N ALA A 422 6.58 -6.68 -5.38
CA ALA A 422 5.22 -7.19 -5.63
C ALA A 422 4.53 -6.45 -6.79
N ALA A 423 4.69 -5.13 -6.89
CA ALA A 423 4.15 -4.36 -8.01
C ALA A 423 4.77 -4.74 -9.35
N THR A 424 6.06 -5.09 -9.40
CA THR A 424 6.74 -5.52 -10.62
C THR A 424 6.30 -6.91 -11.06
N GLU A 425 6.19 -7.86 -10.12
CA GLU A 425 5.68 -9.21 -10.38
C GLU A 425 4.24 -9.14 -10.93
N ASN A 426 3.37 -8.32 -10.36
CA ASN A 426 1.99 -8.11 -10.83
C ASN A 426 1.90 -7.49 -12.24
N ILE A 427 2.84 -6.63 -12.63
CA ILE A 427 2.86 -6.05 -13.98
C ILE A 427 3.13 -7.15 -15.02
N THR A 428 4.10 -8.02 -14.77
CA THR A 428 4.50 -9.08 -15.72
C THR A 428 3.35 -10.07 -15.97
N VAL A 429 2.77 -10.61 -14.89
CA VAL A 429 1.65 -11.56 -15.00
C VAL A 429 0.40 -10.88 -15.56
N GLY A 430 0.08 -9.67 -15.09
CA GLY A 430 -1.05 -8.89 -15.59
C GLY A 430 -0.94 -8.59 -17.09
N THR A 431 0.26 -8.33 -17.60
CA THR A 431 0.50 -8.11 -19.03
C THR A 431 0.28 -9.40 -19.82
N ALA A 432 0.79 -10.54 -19.37
CA ALA A 432 0.58 -11.84 -20.02
C ALA A 432 -0.90 -12.21 -20.06
N VAL A 433 -1.60 -12.13 -18.94
CA VAL A 433 -3.03 -12.46 -18.81
C VAL A 433 -3.90 -11.48 -19.61
N GLY A 434 -3.62 -10.20 -19.51
CA GLY A 434 -4.32 -9.17 -20.30
C GLY A 434 -4.14 -9.36 -21.79
N GLY A 435 -2.95 -9.75 -22.24
CA GLY A 435 -2.64 -10.09 -23.64
C GLY A 435 -3.50 -11.26 -24.17
N THR A 436 -3.67 -12.32 -23.39
CA THR A 436 -4.54 -13.44 -23.77
C THR A 436 -6.02 -13.02 -23.83
N LYS A 437 -6.49 -12.14 -22.96
CA LYS A 437 -7.84 -11.60 -23.00
C LYS A 437 -8.06 -10.65 -24.18
N VAL A 438 -7.05 -9.83 -24.53
CA VAL A 438 -7.03 -9.01 -25.75
C VAL A 438 -7.18 -9.91 -26.98
N THR A 439 -6.43 -11.02 -27.04
CA THR A 439 -6.53 -12.00 -28.13
C THR A 439 -7.97 -12.55 -28.25
N LEU A 440 -8.60 -12.93 -27.13
CA LEU A 440 -10.01 -13.34 -27.15
C LEU A 440 -10.91 -12.23 -27.69
N GLY A 441 -10.71 -10.99 -27.26
CA GLY A 441 -11.48 -9.84 -27.73
C GLY A 441 -11.36 -9.64 -29.24
N ILE A 442 -10.15 -9.66 -29.78
CA ILE A 442 -9.88 -9.56 -31.23
C ILE A 442 -10.55 -10.72 -31.99
N CYS A 443 -10.36 -11.96 -31.53
CA CYS A 443 -10.97 -13.12 -32.14
C CYS A 443 -12.53 -13.04 -32.14
N SER A 444 -13.11 -12.55 -31.04
CA SER A 444 -14.55 -12.34 -30.93
C SER A 444 -15.04 -11.25 -31.88
N MET A 445 -14.30 -10.14 -32.00
CA MET A 445 -14.62 -9.06 -32.97
C MET A 445 -14.59 -9.58 -34.41
N ILE A 446 -13.52 -10.26 -34.79
CA ILE A 446 -13.40 -10.83 -36.16
C ILE A 446 -14.52 -11.83 -36.41
N SER A 447 -14.81 -12.71 -35.45
CA SER A 447 -15.93 -13.67 -35.56
C SER A 447 -17.28 -12.96 -35.75
N GLY A 448 -17.57 -11.93 -34.95
CA GLY A 448 -18.85 -11.23 -34.93
C GLY A 448 -19.06 -10.24 -36.09
N PHE A 449 -18.02 -9.48 -36.48
CA PHE A 449 -18.15 -8.48 -37.54
C PHE A 449 -17.93 -9.06 -38.95
N ARG A 450 -16.91 -9.93 -39.11
CA ARG A 450 -16.52 -10.42 -40.44
C ARG A 450 -17.16 -11.76 -40.81
N TYR A 451 -17.28 -12.66 -39.83
CA TYR A 451 -17.70 -14.05 -40.08
C TYR A 451 -19.02 -14.43 -39.39
N ALA A 452 -19.85 -13.45 -39.04
CA ALA A 452 -21.15 -13.70 -38.38
C ALA A 452 -22.04 -14.68 -39.14
N GLN A 453 -22.02 -14.64 -40.49
CA GLN A 453 -22.78 -15.52 -41.34
C GLN A 453 -22.05 -16.82 -41.68
N GLN A 454 -20.74 -16.89 -41.52
CA GLN A 454 -19.90 -18.06 -41.78
C GLN A 454 -19.64 -18.83 -40.49
N GLY A 455 -20.65 -19.54 -39.99
CA GLY A 455 -20.67 -20.14 -38.66
C GLY A 455 -19.45 -21.00 -38.32
N HIS A 456 -18.90 -21.76 -39.28
CA HIS A 456 -17.71 -22.60 -39.05
C HIS A 456 -16.46 -21.75 -38.83
N LYS A 457 -16.16 -20.82 -39.76
CA LYS A 457 -14.98 -19.95 -39.65
C LYS A 457 -15.05 -19.04 -38.42
N GLY A 458 -16.22 -18.44 -38.14
CA GLY A 458 -16.41 -17.61 -36.94
C GLY A 458 -16.20 -18.40 -35.65
N ASN A 459 -16.72 -19.63 -35.57
CA ASN A 459 -16.51 -20.47 -34.38
C ASN A 459 -15.05 -20.89 -34.20
N SER A 460 -14.32 -21.23 -35.27
CA SER A 460 -12.91 -21.62 -35.18
C SER A 460 -12.01 -20.47 -34.68
N ILE A 461 -12.24 -19.24 -35.18
CA ILE A 461 -11.51 -18.06 -34.76
C ILE A 461 -11.81 -17.75 -33.28
N PHE A 462 -13.09 -17.76 -32.91
CA PHE A 462 -13.47 -17.53 -31.51
C PHE A 462 -12.89 -18.60 -30.56
N GLN A 463 -12.83 -19.86 -31.02
CA GLN A 463 -12.23 -20.99 -30.32
C GLN A 463 -10.76 -20.73 -29.97
N ALA A 464 -9.97 -20.26 -30.96
CA ALA A 464 -8.56 -19.93 -30.71
C ALA A 464 -8.39 -18.87 -29.61
N GLY A 465 -9.21 -17.81 -29.65
CA GLY A 465 -9.23 -16.79 -28.59
C GLY A 465 -9.66 -17.35 -27.23
N THR A 466 -10.67 -18.25 -27.22
CA THR A 466 -11.15 -18.88 -25.98
C THR A 466 -10.05 -19.72 -25.31
N ILE A 467 -9.31 -20.52 -26.09
CA ILE A 467 -8.19 -21.33 -25.59
C ILE A 467 -7.08 -20.43 -25.06
N ALA A 468 -6.71 -19.39 -25.81
CA ALA A 468 -5.68 -18.45 -25.37
C ALA A 468 -6.04 -17.82 -24.01
N TYR A 469 -7.28 -17.35 -23.85
CA TYR A 469 -7.67 -16.72 -22.59
C TYR A 469 -7.90 -17.73 -21.45
N ALA A 470 -8.32 -18.95 -21.75
CA ALA A 470 -8.35 -20.02 -20.75
C ALA A 470 -6.97 -20.26 -20.13
N SER A 471 -5.92 -20.34 -20.97
CA SER A 471 -4.54 -20.48 -20.51
C SER A 471 -4.11 -19.31 -19.62
N GLY A 472 -4.45 -18.06 -20.01
CA GLY A 472 -4.20 -16.87 -19.18
C GLY A 472 -4.94 -16.89 -17.85
N SER A 473 -6.19 -17.39 -17.83
CA SER A 473 -6.98 -17.50 -16.61
C SER A 473 -6.39 -18.52 -15.63
N PHE A 474 -5.90 -19.66 -16.09
CA PHE A 474 -5.17 -20.61 -15.24
C PHE A 474 -3.86 -20.02 -14.70
N LEU A 475 -3.14 -19.25 -15.53
CA LEU A 475 -1.95 -18.54 -15.07
C LEU A 475 -2.29 -17.57 -13.93
N THR A 476 -3.45 -16.87 -14.02
CA THR A 476 -3.93 -15.97 -12.95
C THR A 476 -4.17 -16.73 -11.65
N VAL A 477 -4.88 -17.86 -11.70
CA VAL A 477 -5.16 -18.70 -10.52
C VAL A 477 -3.83 -19.16 -9.89
N GLY A 478 -2.92 -19.70 -10.69
CA GLY A 478 -1.64 -20.19 -10.20
C GLY A 478 -0.78 -19.10 -9.56
N ASP A 479 -0.72 -17.91 -10.19
CA ASP A 479 0.10 -16.80 -9.68
C ASP A 479 -0.50 -16.18 -8.41
N ASN A 480 -1.80 -15.99 -8.35
CA ASN A 480 -2.46 -15.49 -7.14
C ASN A 480 -2.24 -16.43 -5.94
N ILE A 481 -2.37 -17.76 -6.14
CA ILE A 481 -2.08 -18.76 -5.10
C ILE A 481 -0.62 -18.66 -4.67
N ARG A 482 0.32 -18.60 -5.63
CA ARG A 482 1.76 -18.45 -5.37
C ARG A 482 2.06 -17.20 -4.54
N LEU A 483 1.51 -16.05 -4.93
CA LEU A 483 1.68 -14.79 -4.21
C LEU A 483 1.09 -14.88 -2.81
N ARG A 484 -0.06 -15.52 -2.64
CA ARG A 484 -0.69 -15.67 -1.34
C ARG A 484 0.11 -16.57 -0.39
N ILE A 485 0.64 -17.69 -0.88
CA ILE A 485 1.53 -18.56 -0.11
C ILE A 485 2.78 -17.79 0.32
N LYS A 486 3.39 -17.02 -0.60
CA LYS A 486 4.57 -16.19 -0.31
C LYS A 486 4.27 -15.14 0.76
N ASP A 487 3.11 -14.47 0.69
CA ASP A 487 2.69 -13.48 1.68
C ASP A 487 2.50 -14.09 3.07
N GLU A 488 1.81 -15.23 3.16
CA GLU A 488 1.61 -15.91 4.44
C GLU A 488 2.93 -16.46 5.02
N TRP A 489 3.82 -16.98 4.17
CA TRP A 489 5.16 -17.40 4.57
C TRP A 489 5.97 -16.24 5.13
N ASN A 490 6.03 -15.12 4.40
CA ASN A 490 6.74 -13.91 4.85
C ASN A 490 6.15 -13.39 6.16
N ARG A 491 4.83 -13.34 6.26
CA ARG A 491 4.13 -12.92 7.48
C ARG A 491 4.44 -13.85 8.66
N HIS A 492 4.45 -15.17 8.46
CA HIS A 492 4.81 -16.13 9.49
C HIS A 492 6.27 -15.93 9.94
N ARG A 493 7.20 -15.77 8.99
CA ARG A 493 8.62 -15.51 9.28
C ARG A 493 8.80 -14.21 10.07
N LEU A 494 8.13 -13.13 9.66
CA LEU A 494 8.17 -11.85 10.37
C LEU A 494 7.51 -11.94 11.75
N GLY A 495 6.42 -12.69 11.88
CA GLY A 495 5.75 -12.91 13.16
C GLY A 495 6.63 -13.63 14.19
N LYS A 496 7.35 -14.68 13.76
CA LYS A 496 8.34 -15.38 14.61
C LYS A 496 9.45 -14.45 15.10
N LYS A 497 9.87 -13.49 14.27
CA LYS A 497 10.90 -12.50 14.61
C LYS A 497 10.37 -11.26 15.32
N ARG A 498 9.08 -11.20 15.65
CA ARG A 498 8.38 -10.00 16.17
C ARG A 498 8.57 -8.75 15.31
N GLN A 499 8.75 -8.93 13.99
CA GLN A 499 8.97 -7.86 13.02
C GLN A 499 7.72 -7.50 12.21
N LEU A 500 6.54 -7.94 12.61
CA LEU A 500 5.30 -7.49 11.98
C LEU A 500 5.10 -5.99 12.24
N PRO A 501 4.73 -5.19 11.23
CA PRO A 501 4.61 -3.73 11.38
C PRO A 501 3.78 -3.30 12.59
N MET A 502 2.66 -3.96 12.84
CA MET A 502 1.80 -3.63 13.99
C MET A 502 2.41 -4.01 15.35
N GLN A 503 3.22 -5.09 15.40
CA GLN A 503 3.94 -5.48 16.63
C GLN A 503 5.04 -4.47 16.93
N VAL A 504 5.84 -4.12 15.92
CA VAL A 504 6.92 -3.13 16.07
C VAL A 504 6.37 -1.77 16.49
N LEU A 505 5.27 -1.29 15.86
CA LEU A 505 4.63 -0.05 16.28
C LEU A 505 4.04 -0.14 17.70
N GLY A 506 3.56 -1.31 18.11
CA GLY A 506 3.10 -1.56 19.47
C GLY A 506 4.23 -1.54 20.49
N ASP A 507 5.34 -2.21 20.19
CA ASP A 507 6.51 -2.25 21.06
C ASP A 507 7.18 -0.87 21.17
N ARG A 508 7.18 -0.08 20.07
CA ARG A 508 7.61 1.33 20.11
C ARG A 508 6.77 2.20 21.04
N LEU A 509 5.44 2.08 20.98
CA LEU A 509 4.57 2.82 21.89
C LEU A 509 4.86 2.47 23.36
N LYS A 510 5.08 1.20 23.68
CA LYS A 510 5.47 0.78 25.04
C LYS A 510 6.82 1.38 25.46
N ALA A 511 7.80 1.43 24.54
CA ALA A 511 9.08 2.06 24.81
C ALA A 511 8.93 3.56 25.06
N LEU A 512 8.11 4.26 24.26
CA LEU A 512 7.80 5.68 24.48
C LEU A 512 7.08 5.92 25.82
N ASP A 513 6.17 5.03 26.24
CA ASP A 513 5.50 5.12 27.53
C ASP A 513 6.51 4.94 28.69
N ALA A 514 7.49 4.02 28.55
CA ALA A 514 8.56 3.84 29.53
C ALA A 514 9.48 5.07 29.60
N ILE A 515 9.87 5.65 28.46
CA ILE A 515 10.67 6.87 28.39
C ILE A 515 9.93 8.05 29.03
N GLU A 516 8.67 8.24 28.70
CA GLU A 516 7.83 9.30 29.27
C GLU A 516 7.71 9.16 30.79
N SER A 517 7.48 7.93 31.29
CA SER A 517 7.40 7.67 32.73
C SER A 517 8.73 7.96 33.44
N SER A 518 9.86 7.60 32.84
CA SER A 518 11.20 7.90 33.41
C SER A 518 11.46 9.40 33.50
N LEU A 519 11.12 10.15 32.45
CA LEU A 519 11.26 11.60 32.40
C LEU A 519 10.37 12.30 33.45
N LYS A 520 9.15 11.80 33.68
CA LYS A 520 8.23 12.33 34.71
C LYS A 520 8.68 12.01 36.13
N THR A 521 9.22 10.82 36.37
CA THR A 521 9.66 10.38 37.71
C THR A 521 10.85 11.19 38.20
N CYS A 522 11.75 11.61 37.31
CA CYS A 522 12.87 12.52 37.64
C CYS A 522 12.38 13.89 38.11
N SER A 523 11.19 14.35 37.71
CA SER A 523 10.57 15.60 38.17
C SER A 523 10.14 15.55 39.65
N GLY A 524 9.48 14.44 40.04
CA GLY A 524 8.87 14.35 41.39
C GLY A 524 9.87 14.22 42.56
N LYS A 525 11.16 13.98 42.29
CA LYS A 525 12.20 13.95 43.31
C LYS A 525 12.80 15.32 43.62
N SER A 526 12.69 16.29 42.69
CA SER A 526 13.17 17.66 42.89
C SER A 526 12.22 18.51 43.74
N GLU A 527 10.88 18.31 43.60
CA GLU A 527 9.87 19.13 44.29
C GLU A 527 9.66 18.74 45.78
N LYS A 528 10.15 17.59 46.26
CA LYS A 528 10.02 17.17 47.68
C LYS A 528 11.18 17.59 48.58
N LYS A 529 12.10 18.42 48.10
CA LYS A 529 13.26 18.89 48.87
C LYS A 529 13.30 20.40 49.10
N GLU A 530 12.29 21.15 48.73
CA GLU A 530 12.02 22.49 49.21
C GLU A 530 10.89 22.45 50.29
#